data_3f2ea180f0000a5196d70541ad134621
#
_entry.id   3f2ea180f0000a5196d70541ad134621
#
_cell.length_a   1.000
_cell.length_b   1.000
_cell.length_c   1.000
_cell.angle_alpha   90.00
_cell.angle_beta   90.00
_cell.angle_gamma   90.00
#
_symmetry.space_group_name_H-M   'P 1'
#
loop_
_entity.id
_entity.type
_entity.pdbx_description
1 polymer ?
#
loop_
_entity_poly.entity_id
_entity_poly.type
_entity_poly.pdbx_seq_one_letter_code
_entity_poly.pdbx_strand_id
1 'polypeptide(L)'
;MNTLVLEIEPAAMEVEVTTDDLIVDLADGRRLIVPLAWYPRLLFAQDAERQNWQLLGDGYAIEWPDLDEHIGIEGLLAGRHSGESRKSFDRW
;
A
#
# COMPACT_ATOMS: atom_id res chain seq x y z
N MET A 1 -15.50 -24.96 12.36
CA MET A 1 -15.36 -24.23 11.92
C MET A 1 -14.26 -23.68 11.80
N ASN A 2 -13.86 -23.23 11.14
CA ASN A 2 -12.82 -22.82 10.94
C ASN A 2 -12.68 -21.47 10.99
N THR A 3 -13.01 -20.89 11.95
CA THR A 3 -12.84 -19.53 12.18
C THR A 3 -11.43 -19.13 12.19
N LEU A 4 -10.55 -20.06 12.35
CA LEU A 4 -9.16 -19.73 12.33
C LEU A 4 -8.77 -19.03 11.06
N VAL A 5 -9.32 -19.46 9.97
CA VAL A 5 -8.98 -18.87 8.70
C VAL A 5 -9.36 -17.42 8.66
N LEU A 6 -10.45 -17.11 9.32
CA LEU A 6 -10.95 -15.75 9.31
C LEU A 6 -10.14 -14.82 10.18
N GLU A 7 -9.32 -15.38 11.03
CA GLU A 7 -8.56 -14.57 11.96
C GLU A 7 -7.15 -14.26 11.47
N ILE A 8 -6.80 -14.80 10.33
CA ILE A 8 -5.48 -14.53 9.78
C ILE A 8 -5.52 -13.18 9.10
N GLU A 9 -4.78 -12.24 9.62
CA GLU A 9 -4.77 -10.91 9.05
C GLU A 9 -3.85 -10.86 7.84
N PRO A 10 -4.20 -10.06 6.85
CA PRO A 10 -3.36 -9.94 5.68
C PRO A 10 -2.05 -9.26 6.05
N ALA A 11 -0.97 -9.78 5.51
CA ALA A 11 0.34 -9.23 5.78
C ALA A 11 1.14 -9.15 4.49
N ALA A 12 1.87 -8.06 4.32
CA ALA A 12 2.72 -7.89 3.17
C ALA A 12 4.05 -8.59 3.39
N MET A 13 4.57 -9.20 2.35
CA MET A 13 5.88 -9.84 2.39
C MET A 13 6.87 -9.10 1.52
N GLU A 14 6.43 -8.61 0.37
CA GLU A 14 7.28 -7.91 -0.57
C GLU A 14 6.51 -6.77 -1.20
N VAL A 15 7.23 -5.71 -1.54
CA VAL A 15 6.62 -4.55 -2.16
C VAL A 15 7.46 -4.15 -3.36
N GLU A 16 6.80 -3.78 -4.43
CA GLU A 16 7.49 -3.27 -5.59
C GLU A 16 6.70 -2.08 -6.11
N VAL A 17 7.38 -0.99 -6.39
CA VAL A 17 6.72 0.20 -6.94
C VAL A 17 7.30 0.43 -8.33
N THR A 18 6.45 0.27 -9.33
CA THR A 18 6.87 0.48 -10.71
C THR A 18 6.50 1.89 -11.13
N THR A 19 6.63 2.19 -12.39
CA THR A 19 6.25 3.50 -12.90
C THR A 19 4.76 3.76 -12.74
N ASP A 20 3.96 2.71 -12.87
CA ASP A 20 2.51 2.86 -12.89
C ASP A 20 1.78 2.20 -11.72
N ASP A 21 2.38 1.24 -11.08
CA ASP A 21 1.68 0.41 -10.13
C ASP A 21 2.40 0.18 -8.83
N LEU A 22 1.63 -0.06 -7.80
CA LEU A 22 2.13 -0.57 -6.53
C LEU A 22 1.79 -2.05 -6.50
N ILE A 23 2.79 -2.89 -6.31
CA ILE A 23 2.61 -4.33 -6.30
C ILE A 23 3.00 -4.84 -4.93
N VAL A 24 2.10 -5.58 -4.29
CA VAL A 24 2.33 -6.09 -2.94
C VAL A 24 2.05 -7.60 -2.93
N ASP A 25 3.06 -8.35 -2.53
CA ASP A 25 2.90 -9.79 -2.38
C ASP A 25 2.52 -10.07 -0.93
N LEU A 26 1.46 -10.81 -0.74
CA LEU A 26 0.94 -11.10 0.59
C LEU A 26 1.42 -12.47 1.08
N ALA A 27 1.43 -12.60 2.40
CA ALA A 27 1.90 -13.82 3.03
C ALA A 27 1.06 -15.04 2.66
N ASP A 28 -0.20 -14.83 2.27
CA ASP A 28 -1.07 -15.94 1.91
C ASP A 28 -0.94 -16.33 0.44
N GLY A 29 -0.01 -15.74 -0.27
CA GLY A 29 0.24 -16.12 -1.67
C GLY A 29 -0.42 -15.23 -2.70
N ARG A 30 -1.27 -14.33 -2.27
CA ARG A 30 -1.92 -13.40 -3.20
C ARG A 30 -0.99 -12.25 -3.55
N ARG A 31 -1.25 -11.66 -4.70
CA ARG A 31 -0.51 -10.48 -5.13
C ARG A 31 -1.52 -9.39 -5.46
N LEU A 32 -1.33 -8.22 -4.90
CA LEU A 32 -2.16 -7.07 -5.18
C LEU A 32 -1.43 -6.14 -6.12
N ILE A 33 -2.13 -5.65 -7.12
CA ILE A 33 -1.56 -4.66 -8.04
C ILE A 33 -2.56 -3.53 -8.08
N VAL A 34 -2.15 -2.37 -7.62
CA VAL A 34 -3.03 -1.21 -7.61
C VAL A 34 -2.35 -0.03 -8.30
N PRO A 35 -3.12 0.83 -8.95
CA PRO A 35 -2.55 1.97 -9.65
C PRO A 35 -1.90 2.95 -8.68
N LEU A 36 -0.75 3.49 -9.04
CA LEU A 36 -0.11 4.51 -8.22
C LEU A 36 -0.97 5.76 -8.13
N ALA A 37 -1.86 5.95 -9.09
CA ALA A 37 -2.74 7.10 -9.07
C ALA A 37 -3.63 7.14 -7.83
N TRP A 38 -3.83 5.99 -7.16
CA TRP A 38 -4.57 5.95 -5.92
C TRP A 38 -3.81 6.63 -4.78
N TYR A 39 -2.49 6.77 -4.94
CA TYR A 39 -1.63 7.30 -3.89
C TYR A 39 -0.75 8.39 -4.47
N PRO A 40 -1.27 9.62 -4.54
CA PRO A 40 -0.54 10.72 -5.22
C PRO A 40 0.85 10.97 -4.70
N ARG A 41 1.09 10.77 -3.41
CA ARG A 41 2.44 10.96 -2.89
C ARG A 41 3.42 10.00 -3.52
N LEU A 42 2.96 8.78 -3.83
CA LEU A 42 3.82 7.82 -4.51
C LEU A 42 3.90 8.15 -6.00
N LEU A 43 2.78 8.54 -6.58
CA LEU A 43 2.74 8.81 -8.01
C LEU A 43 3.71 9.92 -8.41
N PHE A 44 3.78 10.97 -7.61
CA PHE A 44 4.63 12.11 -7.92
C PHE A 44 6.01 12.05 -7.27
N ALA A 45 6.34 10.96 -6.63
CA ALA A 45 7.61 10.81 -5.95
C ALA A 45 8.73 10.47 -6.93
N GLN A 46 9.95 10.67 -6.47
CA GLN A 46 11.11 10.24 -7.23
C GLN A 46 11.33 8.76 -7.00
N ASP A 47 12.05 8.15 -7.92
CA ASP A 47 12.29 6.73 -7.85
C ASP A 47 12.95 6.30 -6.54
N ALA A 48 13.94 7.05 -6.11
CA ALA A 48 14.63 6.73 -4.86
C ALA A 48 13.67 6.75 -3.68
N GLU A 49 12.71 7.65 -3.70
CA GLU A 49 11.73 7.75 -2.63
C GLU A 49 10.75 6.58 -2.68
N ARG A 50 10.35 6.17 -3.87
CA ARG A 50 9.44 5.04 -4.05
C ARG A 50 10.07 3.74 -3.58
N GLN A 51 11.38 3.61 -3.72
CA GLN A 51 12.06 2.38 -3.34
C GLN A 51 12.46 2.34 -1.87
N ASN A 52 12.28 3.46 -1.17
CA ASN A 52 12.64 3.50 0.25
C ASN A 52 11.39 3.27 1.09
N TRP A 53 11.01 2.00 1.20
CA TRP A 53 9.85 1.62 1.97
C TRP A 53 10.25 0.63 3.05
N GLN A 54 9.41 0.49 4.05
CA GLN A 54 9.62 -0.51 5.08
C GLN A 54 8.29 -1.06 5.53
N LEU A 55 8.29 -2.31 5.95
CA LEU A 55 7.09 -2.93 6.47
C LEU A 55 7.00 -2.65 7.96
N LEU A 56 5.79 -2.41 8.43
CA LEU A 56 5.56 -2.15 9.85
C LEU A 56 5.02 -3.41 10.48
N GLY A 57 5.49 -3.69 11.69
CA GLY A 57 5.05 -4.84 12.45
C GLY A 57 5.28 -6.11 11.64
N ASP A 58 4.27 -6.93 11.56
CA ASP A 58 4.37 -8.19 10.83
C ASP A 58 3.98 -8.03 9.37
N GLY A 59 4.02 -6.82 8.86
CA GLY A 59 3.63 -6.58 7.47
C GLY A 59 2.20 -6.08 7.34
N TYR A 60 1.65 -5.53 8.41
CA TYR A 60 0.28 -5.04 8.36
C TYR A 60 0.18 -3.71 7.60
N ALA A 61 1.29 -3.04 7.43
CA ALA A 61 1.30 -1.74 6.73
C ALA A 61 2.65 -1.50 6.10
N ILE A 62 2.68 -0.61 5.13
CA ILE A 62 3.90 -0.22 4.43
C ILE A 62 4.09 1.27 4.67
N GLU A 63 5.31 1.67 4.99
CA GLU A 63 5.63 3.07 5.21
C GLU A 63 6.71 3.54 4.26
N TRP A 64 6.52 4.75 3.71
CA TRP A 64 7.53 5.42 2.90
C TRP A 64 7.96 6.65 3.67
N PRO A 65 9.05 6.57 4.44
CA PRO A 65 9.43 7.67 5.35
C PRO A 65 9.67 9.00 4.63
N ASP A 66 10.26 8.95 3.45
CA ASP A 66 10.57 10.17 2.72
C ASP A 66 9.33 10.89 2.23
N LEU A 67 8.22 10.18 2.13
CA LEU A 67 7.01 10.73 1.58
C LEU A 67 5.92 10.94 2.63
N ASP A 68 6.22 10.54 3.86
CA ASP A 68 5.24 10.60 4.94
C ASP A 68 3.98 9.86 4.50
N GLU A 69 4.16 8.73 3.81
CA GLU A 69 3.04 7.93 3.33
C GLU A 69 3.00 6.60 4.07
N HIS A 70 1.81 6.17 4.42
CA HIS A 70 1.62 4.97 5.21
C HIS A 70 0.36 4.27 4.68
N ILE A 71 0.51 3.05 4.22
CA ILE A 71 -0.60 2.32 3.61
C ILE A 71 -0.84 1.02 4.36
N GLY A 72 -2.03 0.89 4.94
CA GLY A 72 -2.41 -0.35 5.62
C GLY A 72 -2.86 -1.37 4.62
N ILE A 73 -2.48 -2.63 4.84
CA ILE A 73 -2.83 -3.70 3.92
C ILE A 73 -4.33 -3.95 3.91
N GLU A 74 -4.96 -3.84 5.06
CA GLU A 74 -6.39 -4.04 5.16
C GLU A 74 -7.14 -3.02 4.30
N GLY A 75 -6.71 -1.76 4.37
CA GLY A 75 -7.33 -0.73 3.54
C GLY A 75 -7.07 -0.95 2.07
N LEU A 76 -5.87 -1.44 1.75
CA LEU A 76 -5.51 -1.72 0.37
C LEU A 76 -6.41 -2.81 -0.19
N LEU A 77 -6.63 -3.87 0.57
CA LEU A 77 -7.50 -4.95 0.15
C LEU A 77 -8.94 -4.48 -0.02
N ALA A 78 -9.35 -3.52 0.78
CA ALA A 78 -10.70 -3.00 0.71
C ALA A 78 -10.87 -1.98 -0.42
N GLY A 79 -9.79 -1.67 -1.13
CA GLY A 79 -9.87 -0.73 -2.24
C GLY A 79 -9.87 0.73 -1.81
N ARG A 80 -9.40 1.03 -0.60
CA ARG A 80 -9.37 2.40 -0.15
C ARG A 80 -8.18 3.14 -0.73
N HIS A 81 -8.41 4.38 -1.08
CA HIS A 81 -7.35 5.23 -1.59
C HIS A 81 -6.77 6.05 -0.45
N SER A 82 -5.70 6.78 -0.72
CA SER A 82 -5.09 7.57 0.32
C SER A 82 -6.03 8.69 0.75
N GLY A 83 -5.76 9.26 1.90
CA GLY A 83 -6.56 10.36 2.39
C GLY A 83 -6.48 11.58 1.50
N GLU A 84 -5.48 11.64 0.61
CA GLU A 84 -5.37 12.74 -0.33
C GLU A 84 -6.02 12.31 -1.62
N SER A 85 -7.29 12.02 -1.55
CA SER A 85 -8.02 11.54 -2.68
C SER A 85 -8.26 12.68 -3.66
N ARG A 86 -8.81 12.32 -4.81
CA ARG A 86 -9.14 13.30 -5.81
C ARG A 86 -9.95 14.44 -5.22
N LYS A 87 -10.81 14.13 -4.29
CA LYS A 87 -11.64 15.15 -3.69
C LYS A 87 -10.81 16.22 -2.98
N SER A 88 -9.77 15.80 -2.29
CA SER A 88 -8.91 16.74 -1.62
C SER A 88 -8.16 17.61 -2.61
N PHE A 89 -7.70 17.02 -3.68
CA PHE A 89 -6.95 17.77 -4.68
C PHE A 89 -7.84 18.73 -5.45
N ASP A 90 -9.08 18.37 -5.65
CA ASP A 90 -10.00 19.22 -6.40
C ASP A 90 -10.29 20.52 -5.67
N ARG A 91 -9.92 20.60 -4.42
CA ARG A 91 -10.17 21.82 -3.68
C ARG A 91 -9.08 22.84 -3.88
N TRP A 92 -7.97 22.41 -4.43
CA TRP A 92 -6.86 23.30 -4.68
C TRP A 92 -7.02 24.00 -5.99
#